data_e66b969b4f7fee57a34b2b649d0e2942
#
_entry.id   e66b969b4f7fee57a34b2b649d0e2942
#
_cell.length_a   1.000
_cell.length_b   1.000
_cell.length_c   1.000
_cell.angle_alpha   90.00
_cell.angle_beta   90.00
_cell.angle_gamma   90.00
#
_symmetry.space_group_name_H-M   'P 1'
#
loop_
_entity.id
_entity.type
_entity.pdbx_description
1 polymer ?
#
loop_
_entity_poly.entity_id
_entity_poly.type
_entity_poly.pdbx_seq_one_letter_code
_entity_poly.pdbx_strand_id
1 'polypeptide(L)'
;MPPEEDGNWQFHRGLQPWKGGIEMYGEFEHTIDSKGRMNFPAKLREELGEHFYISKTIGENCLTVHTEHSWNALRESLKGKPQTVRLPIERFLFGGACEAEPDKQGRIAIAPALRAYAGLTSEVVVVGMDDHAEIWDKAAYRAYTESI
;
A
#
# COMPACT_ATOMS: atom_id res chain seq x y z
N MET A 1 -16.39 15.59 -21.61
CA MET A 1 -15.96 14.82 -21.82
C MET A 1 -15.46 14.63 -21.63
N PRO A 2 -15.54 15.16 -21.61
CA PRO A 2 -15.07 14.44 -21.66
C PRO A 2 -14.62 14.39 -21.51
N PRO A 3 -14.61 14.59 -21.85
CA PRO A 3 -14.07 13.95 -22.00
C PRO A 3 -13.69 13.84 -22.05
N GLU A 4 -13.90 13.91 -22.34
CA GLU A 4 -13.32 13.21 -22.65
C GLU A 4 -13.04 12.82 -22.81
N GLU A 5 -13.35 13.08 -23.05
CA GLU A 5 -12.91 12.28 -23.40
C GLU A 5 -12.58 11.63 -23.35
N ASP A 6 -12.98 11.90 -23.54
CA ASP A 6 -12.47 10.89 -23.60
C ASP A 6 -12.30 10.36 -23.07
N GLY A 7 -12.68 10.81 -22.90
CA GLY A 7 -12.41 9.85 -22.66
C GLY A 7 -12.04 9.70 -21.90
N ASN A 8 -12.33 9.95 -21.79
CA ASN A 8 -11.85 9.49 -21.19
C ASN A 8 -11.70 9.74 -20.33
N TRP A 9 -12.20 9.92 -20.20
CA TRP A 9 -11.90 9.78 -19.50
C TRP A 9 -11.19 9.90 -19.22
N GLN A 10 -11.18 10.51 -19.41
CA GLN A 10 -10.41 10.27 -19.35
C GLN A 10 -9.69 10.65 -19.00
N PHE A 11 -9.88 10.97 -19.25
CA PHE A 11 -9.12 10.88 -19.19
C PHE A 11 -8.51 11.14 -19.32
N HIS A 12 -8.23 11.36 -19.68
CA HIS A 12 -7.43 11.27 -20.10
C HIS A 12 -6.78 11.09 -20.44
N ARG A 13 -6.75 10.98 -20.95
CA ARG A 13 -5.97 10.67 -21.38
C ARG A 13 -5.08 11.35 -21.74
N GLY A 14 -4.51 11.43 -21.89
CA GLY A 14 -3.53 11.79 -22.12
C GLY A 14 -2.85 12.54 -21.54
N LEU A 15 -2.63 12.96 -21.23
CA LEU A 15 -1.97 13.38 -20.59
C LEU A 15 -1.53 12.97 -19.81
N GLN A 16 -1.41 12.40 -19.59
CA GLN A 16 -1.15 11.90 -18.87
C GLN A 16 -0.32 11.99 -17.90
N PRO A 17 0.00 12.45 -17.62
CA PRO A 17 0.91 12.71 -16.60
C PRO A 17 0.58 11.95 -15.38
N TRP A 18 -0.52 12.13 -14.92
CA TRP A 18 -0.95 11.37 -13.82
C TRP A 18 -0.75 9.92 -14.10
N LYS A 19 -0.29 9.74 -15.24
CA LYS A 19 -0.15 8.51 -15.66
C LYS A 19 0.81 7.77 -14.91
N GLY A 20 1.78 8.25 -14.57
CA GLY A 20 2.62 7.56 -13.72
C GLY A 20 1.73 6.93 -12.75
N GLY A 21 0.64 7.18 -13.03
CA GLY A 21 -0.29 6.72 -12.29
C GLY A 21 -0.47 5.36 -12.06
N ILE A 22 -0.88 5.00 -11.43
CA ILE A 22 -0.82 3.92 -10.75
C ILE A 22 -2.16 3.40 -10.59
N GLU A 23 -2.36 2.24 -11.04
CA GLU A 23 -3.65 1.60 -10.98
C GLU A 23 -3.44 0.20 -10.45
N MET A 24 -3.48 0.07 -9.13
CA MET A 24 -3.28 -1.20 -8.49
C MET A 24 -4.63 -1.81 -8.13
N TYR A 25 -4.94 -2.95 -8.74
CA TYR A 25 -6.19 -3.65 -8.50
C TYR A 25 -5.93 -5.15 -8.34
N GLY A 26 -6.86 -5.84 -7.71
CA GLY A 26 -6.84 -7.28 -7.60
C GLY A 26 -6.42 -7.77 -6.24
N GLU A 27 -6.63 -9.06 -6.01
CA GLU A 27 -6.23 -9.74 -4.79
C GLU A 27 -5.23 -10.82 -5.17
N PHE A 28 -4.11 -10.88 -4.46
CA PHE A 28 -3.02 -11.79 -4.78
C PHE A 28 -2.60 -12.51 -3.51
N GLU A 29 -2.65 -13.85 -3.54
CA GLU A 29 -2.24 -14.65 -2.39
C GLU A 29 -0.75 -14.92 -2.44
N HIS A 30 -0.08 -14.70 -1.31
CA HIS A 30 1.35 -14.92 -1.19
C HIS A 30 1.65 -15.50 0.18
N THR A 31 2.90 -15.88 0.38
CA THR A 31 3.35 -16.41 1.68
C THR A 31 4.51 -15.56 2.19
N ILE A 32 4.63 -15.51 3.52
CA ILE A 32 5.77 -14.89 4.18
C ILE A 32 6.63 -16.02 4.74
N ASP A 33 7.94 -15.97 4.50
CA ASP A 33 8.83 -17.00 5.00
C ASP A 33 9.16 -16.75 6.49
N SER A 34 9.94 -17.66 7.08
CA SER A 34 10.23 -17.59 8.51
C SER A 34 11.07 -16.36 8.88
N LYS A 35 11.67 -15.71 7.90
CA LYS A 35 12.46 -14.49 8.12
C LYS A 35 11.67 -13.22 7.83
N GLY A 36 10.37 -13.35 7.58
CA GLY A 36 9.53 -12.18 7.33
C GLY A 36 9.61 -11.64 5.92
N ARG A 37 10.10 -12.42 4.97
CA ARG A 37 10.25 -11.99 3.59
C ARG A 37 9.15 -12.57 2.73
N MET A 38 8.69 -11.79 1.76
CA MET A 38 7.67 -12.25 0.82
C MET A 38 7.98 -11.70 -0.56
N ASN A 39 7.55 -12.44 -1.59
CA ASN A 39 7.52 -11.89 -2.93
C ASN A 39 6.31 -10.99 -3.05
N PHE A 40 6.49 -9.85 -3.67
CA PHE A 40 5.37 -8.97 -3.92
C PHE A 40 4.82 -9.29 -5.31
N PRO A 41 3.49 -9.19 -5.54
CA PRO A 41 2.93 -9.52 -6.85
C PRO A 41 3.62 -8.73 -7.95
N ALA A 42 4.09 -9.44 -8.97
CA ALA A 42 4.83 -8.80 -10.06
C ALA A 42 4.01 -7.70 -10.72
N LYS A 43 2.70 -7.94 -10.84
CA LYS A 43 1.81 -6.96 -11.45
C LYS A 43 1.79 -5.64 -10.70
N LEU A 44 1.87 -5.68 -9.37
CA LEU A 44 1.86 -4.48 -8.56
C LEU A 44 3.25 -3.88 -8.42
N ARG A 45 4.30 -4.69 -8.55
CA ARG A 45 5.68 -4.18 -8.41
C ARG A 45 6.01 -3.13 -9.46
N GLU A 46 5.46 -3.29 -10.66
CA GLU A 46 5.71 -2.30 -11.71
C GLU A 46 5.19 -0.93 -11.31
N GLU A 47 4.05 -0.90 -10.62
CA GLU A 47 3.45 0.34 -10.20
C GLU A 47 4.13 0.93 -8.98
N LEU A 48 4.65 0.06 -8.09
CA LEU A 48 5.32 0.53 -6.88
C LEU A 48 6.71 1.07 -7.13
N GLY A 49 7.38 0.55 -8.15
CA GLY A 49 8.75 0.94 -8.42
C GLY A 49 9.72 0.19 -7.51
N GLU A 50 10.95 0.70 -7.43
CA GLU A 50 12.00 0.04 -6.67
C GLU A 50 12.11 0.52 -5.23
N HIS A 51 11.33 1.51 -4.87
CA HIS A 51 11.41 2.10 -3.54
C HIS A 51 10.01 2.52 -3.12
N PHE A 52 9.52 1.96 -2.04
CA PHE A 52 8.18 2.25 -1.56
C PHE A 52 8.15 2.15 -0.04
N TYR A 53 7.01 2.43 0.56
CA TYR A 53 6.88 2.54 2.01
C TYR A 53 5.79 1.62 2.51
N ILE A 54 6.02 0.99 3.65
CA ILE A 54 5.03 0.14 4.29
C ILE A 54 4.73 0.72 5.66
N SER A 55 3.45 0.91 5.96
CA SER A 55 3.03 1.50 7.23
C SER A 55 1.81 0.78 7.78
N LYS A 56 1.51 1.07 9.03
CA LYS A 56 0.23 0.69 9.61
C LYS A 56 -0.89 1.40 8.87
N THR A 57 -2.10 0.89 9.03
CA THR A 57 -3.29 1.47 8.40
C THR A 57 -4.23 1.99 9.47
N ILE A 58 -4.68 3.24 9.31
CA ILE A 58 -5.62 3.81 10.27
C ILE A 58 -6.95 3.08 10.14
N GLY A 59 -7.44 2.57 11.27
CA GLY A 59 -8.77 1.97 11.32
C GLY A 59 -8.85 0.49 10.96
N GLU A 60 -7.75 -0.10 10.48
CA GLU A 60 -7.75 -1.52 10.13
C GLU A 60 -6.46 -2.18 10.55
N ASN A 61 -6.53 -3.47 10.82
CA ASN A 61 -5.34 -4.23 11.21
C ASN A 61 -4.68 -4.85 9.98
N CYS A 62 -4.25 -3.99 9.07
CA CYS A 62 -3.53 -4.41 7.89
C CYS A 62 -2.41 -3.41 7.63
N LEU A 63 -1.56 -3.70 6.67
CA LEU A 63 -0.48 -2.80 6.30
C LEU A 63 -0.82 -2.11 4.98
N THR A 64 -0.42 -0.86 4.86
CA THR A 64 -0.56 -0.10 3.62
C THR A 64 0.79 -0.01 2.95
N VAL A 65 0.82 -0.28 1.64
CA VAL A 65 2.03 -0.19 0.84
C VAL A 65 1.87 1.00 -0.08
N HIS A 66 2.71 2.01 0.10
CA HIS A 66 2.62 3.27 -0.63
C HIS A 66 3.72 3.40 -1.66
N THR A 67 3.37 3.89 -2.84
CA THR A 67 4.39 4.39 -3.76
C THR A 67 5.03 5.62 -3.13
N GLU A 68 6.17 6.06 -3.69
CA GLU A 68 6.75 7.33 -3.25
C GLU A 68 5.76 8.47 -3.44
N HIS A 69 5.05 8.44 -4.55
CA HIS A 69 4.08 9.51 -4.84
C HIS A 69 2.97 9.55 -3.79
N SER A 70 2.36 8.41 -3.50
CA SER A 70 1.24 8.38 -2.55
C SER A 70 1.73 8.67 -1.12
N TRP A 71 2.94 8.24 -0.78
CA TRP A 71 3.53 8.56 0.53
C TRP A 71 3.74 10.07 0.69
N ASN A 72 4.29 10.70 -0.34
CA ASN A 72 4.50 12.14 -0.30
C ASN A 72 3.17 12.91 -0.27
N ALA A 73 2.16 12.43 -0.98
CA ALA A 73 0.84 13.04 -0.94
C ALA A 73 0.25 12.96 0.47
N LEU A 74 0.43 11.83 1.15
CA LEU A 74 -0.03 11.67 2.52
C LEU A 74 0.68 12.66 3.44
N ARG A 75 1.99 12.77 3.31
CA ARG A 75 2.77 13.70 4.13
C ARG A 75 2.29 15.12 3.95
N GLU A 76 2.06 15.53 2.70
CA GLU A 76 1.60 16.90 2.42
C GLU A 76 0.20 17.14 2.98
N SER A 77 -0.67 16.14 2.89
CA SER A 77 -2.04 16.30 3.39
C SER A 77 -2.07 16.52 4.91
N LEU A 78 -1.10 15.96 5.62
CA LEU A 78 -1.05 16.12 7.07
C LEU A 78 -0.53 17.48 7.49
N LYS A 79 0.33 18.09 6.69
CA LYS A 79 0.93 19.39 7.05
C LYS A 79 -0.08 20.50 7.25
N GLY A 80 -1.25 20.40 6.62
CA GLY A 80 -2.28 21.42 6.75
C GLY A 80 -3.15 21.28 7.98
N LYS A 81 -2.97 20.22 8.77
CA LYS A 81 -3.81 19.98 9.93
C LYS A 81 -3.25 20.62 11.19
N PRO A 82 -4.12 20.99 12.14
CA PRO A 82 -3.61 21.52 13.43
C PRO A 82 -2.69 20.51 14.10
N GLN A 83 -1.71 21.04 14.83
CA GLN A 83 -0.70 20.20 15.46
C GLN A 83 -1.30 19.13 16.37
N THR A 84 -2.36 19.49 17.12
CA THR A 84 -2.97 18.53 18.03
C THR A 84 -3.63 17.36 17.32
N VAL A 85 -4.06 17.55 16.07
CA VAL A 85 -4.64 16.48 15.26
C VAL A 85 -3.53 15.74 14.52
N ARG A 86 -2.57 16.49 13.99
CA ARG A 86 -1.53 15.94 13.13
C ARG A 86 -0.54 15.02 13.85
N LEU A 87 -0.07 15.43 15.04
CA LEU A 87 1.01 14.70 15.69
C LEU A 87 0.64 13.27 16.07
N PRO A 88 -0.55 12.99 16.63
CA PRO A 88 -0.91 11.60 16.92
C PRO A 88 -0.94 10.73 15.66
N ILE A 89 -1.43 11.29 14.55
CA ILE A 89 -1.49 10.57 13.29
C ILE A 89 -0.08 10.29 12.78
N GLU A 90 0.80 11.29 12.85
CA GLU A 90 2.18 11.12 12.39
C GLU A 90 2.92 10.09 13.22
N ARG A 91 2.73 10.09 14.53
CA ARG A 91 3.36 9.09 15.38
C ARG A 91 2.93 7.69 15.01
N PHE A 92 1.64 7.52 14.75
CA PHE A 92 1.10 6.21 14.38
C PHE A 92 1.63 5.77 13.01
N LEU A 93 1.54 6.63 12.01
CA LEU A 93 1.92 6.26 10.65
C LEU A 93 3.42 6.26 10.43
N PHE A 94 4.09 7.35 10.80
CA PHE A 94 5.51 7.49 10.48
C PHE A 94 6.41 6.75 11.46
N GLY A 95 5.99 6.67 12.71
CA GLY A 95 6.78 5.95 13.72
C GLY A 95 6.88 4.47 13.43
N GLY A 96 5.88 3.90 12.78
CA GLY A 96 5.88 2.48 12.44
C GLY A 96 6.26 2.19 11.00
N ALA A 97 6.51 3.22 10.19
CA ALA A 97 6.74 3.00 8.77
C ALA A 97 8.15 2.50 8.50
N CYS A 98 8.30 1.80 7.40
CA CYS A 98 9.63 1.44 6.91
C CYS A 98 9.68 1.61 5.40
N GLU A 99 10.88 1.93 4.93
CA GLU A 99 11.14 1.97 3.49
C GLU A 99 11.42 0.55 3.03
N ALA A 100 10.94 0.21 1.87
CA ALA A 100 11.12 -1.13 1.34
C ALA A 100 11.77 -1.06 -0.03
N GLU A 101 12.75 -1.94 -0.24
CA GLU A 101 13.39 -2.10 -1.53
C GLU A 101 13.45 -3.58 -1.79
N PRO A 102 12.87 -4.06 -2.89
CA PRO A 102 12.94 -5.49 -3.18
C PRO A 102 14.40 -5.94 -3.34
N ASP A 103 14.68 -7.13 -2.88
CA ASP A 103 16.01 -7.71 -3.07
C ASP A 103 16.14 -8.21 -4.52
N LYS A 104 17.27 -8.85 -4.83
CA LYS A 104 17.52 -9.32 -6.19
C LYS A 104 16.50 -10.32 -6.68
N GLN A 105 15.81 -10.97 -5.76
CA GLN A 105 14.81 -11.98 -6.09
C GLN A 105 13.39 -11.41 -6.03
N GLY A 106 13.26 -10.10 -5.84
CA GLY A 106 11.96 -9.45 -5.79
C GLY A 106 11.26 -9.59 -4.46
N ARG A 107 11.98 -9.99 -3.40
CA ARG A 107 11.38 -10.16 -2.08
C ARG A 107 11.54 -8.90 -1.25
N ILE A 108 10.55 -8.64 -0.41
CA ILE A 108 10.62 -7.55 0.56
C ILE A 108 10.58 -8.14 1.95
N ALA A 109 11.21 -7.46 2.90
CA ALA A 109 11.20 -7.87 4.29
C ALA A 109 10.21 -6.98 5.04
N ILE A 110 9.33 -7.62 5.81
CA ILE A 110 8.37 -6.89 6.62
C ILE A 110 8.84 -6.95 8.06
N ALA A 111 9.01 -5.77 8.66
CA ALA A 111 9.53 -5.66 10.02
C ALA A 111 8.65 -6.43 11.01
N PRO A 112 9.23 -7.05 12.05
CA PRO A 112 8.44 -7.81 13.01
C PRO A 112 7.32 -7.01 13.66
N ALA A 113 7.55 -5.73 13.97
CA ALA A 113 6.52 -4.91 14.59
C ALA A 113 5.32 -4.71 13.65
N LEU A 114 5.57 -4.58 12.35
CA LEU A 114 4.48 -4.43 11.39
C LEU A 114 3.73 -5.75 11.23
N ARG A 115 4.45 -6.88 11.20
CA ARG A 115 3.80 -8.17 11.13
C ARG A 115 2.90 -8.41 12.33
N ALA A 116 3.37 -8.03 13.51
CA ALA A 116 2.59 -8.19 14.74
C ALA A 116 1.35 -7.29 14.72
N TYR A 117 1.51 -6.05 14.27
CA TYR A 117 0.38 -5.12 14.20
C TYR A 117 -0.74 -5.68 13.31
N ALA A 118 -0.38 -6.20 12.15
CA ALA A 118 -1.37 -6.70 11.20
C ALA A 118 -1.74 -8.17 11.46
N GLY A 119 -1.14 -8.81 12.45
CA GLY A 119 -1.43 -10.20 12.75
C GLY A 119 -1.09 -11.14 11.61
N LEU A 120 -0.01 -10.84 10.87
CA LEU A 120 0.34 -11.64 9.70
C LEU A 120 0.90 -12.98 10.12
N THR A 121 0.37 -14.02 9.48
CA THR A 121 0.90 -15.37 9.61
C THR A 121 1.65 -15.70 8.32
N SER A 122 1.79 -16.98 7.98
CA SER A 122 2.52 -17.35 6.78
C SER A 122 1.75 -17.07 5.48
N GLU A 123 0.42 -16.99 5.56
CA GLU A 123 -0.39 -16.76 4.36
C GLU A 123 -0.98 -15.36 4.40
N VAL A 124 -0.78 -14.63 3.32
CA VAL A 124 -1.23 -13.24 3.24
C VAL A 124 -1.96 -13.00 1.92
N VAL A 125 -2.74 -11.92 1.90
CA VAL A 125 -3.37 -11.43 0.68
C VAL A 125 -2.89 -10.01 0.47
N VAL A 126 -2.42 -9.73 -0.74
CA VAL A 126 -2.06 -8.37 -1.15
C VAL A 126 -3.21 -7.85 -1.99
N VAL A 127 -3.77 -6.72 -1.59
CA VAL A 127 -4.95 -6.16 -2.23
C VAL A 127 -4.58 -4.84 -2.89
N GLY A 128 -4.84 -4.73 -4.19
CA GLY A 128 -4.62 -3.47 -4.89
C GLY A 128 -5.74 -2.49 -4.56
N MET A 129 -5.36 -1.28 -4.18
CA MET A 129 -6.30 -0.26 -3.73
C MET A 129 -6.15 1.02 -4.54
N ASP A 130 -6.01 0.88 -5.85
CA ASP A 130 -5.89 1.97 -6.80
C ASP A 130 -4.51 2.65 -6.70
N ASP A 131 -4.30 3.58 -5.81
CA ASP A 131 -3.02 4.29 -5.70
C ASP A 131 -2.10 3.71 -4.65
N HIS A 132 -2.49 2.62 -4.01
CA HIS A 132 -1.67 1.94 -3.01
C HIS A 132 -2.10 0.48 -2.94
N ALA A 133 -1.47 -0.29 -2.08
CA ALA A 133 -1.85 -1.67 -1.85
C ALA A 133 -1.95 -1.92 -0.36
N GLU A 134 -2.59 -3.01 0.02
CA GLU A 134 -2.69 -3.43 1.41
C GLU A 134 -2.20 -4.86 1.55
N ILE A 135 -1.62 -5.18 2.69
CA ILE A 135 -1.21 -6.55 3.02
C ILE A 135 -2.03 -6.98 4.23
N TRP A 136 -2.78 -8.05 4.05
CA TRP A 136 -3.64 -8.61 5.10
C TRP A 136 -3.23 -10.04 5.40
N ASP A 137 -3.39 -10.45 6.64
CA ASP A 137 -3.40 -11.88 6.94
C ASP A 137 -4.56 -12.52 6.17
N LYS A 138 -4.30 -13.66 5.54
CA LYS A 138 -5.30 -14.25 4.65
C LYS A 138 -6.61 -14.57 5.37
N ALA A 139 -6.53 -15.22 6.53
CA ALA A 139 -7.73 -15.60 7.28
C ALA A 139 -8.49 -14.35 7.75
N ALA A 140 -7.76 -13.32 8.18
CA ALA A 140 -8.39 -12.08 8.62
C ALA A 140 -9.09 -11.38 7.46
N TYR A 141 -8.47 -11.39 6.29
CA TYR A 141 -9.08 -10.75 5.12
C TYR A 141 -10.36 -11.48 4.70
N ARG A 142 -10.32 -12.81 4.70
CA ARG A 142 -11.52 -13.59 4.36
C ARG A 142 -12.66 -13.32 5.33
N ALA A 143 -12.35 -13.27 6.63
CA ALA A 143 -13.37 -12.96 7.64
C ALA A 143 -13.94 -11.56 7.43
N TYR A 144 -13.08 -10.60 7.11
CA TYR A 144 -13.51 -9.22 6.87
C TYR A 144 -14.44 -9.16 5.65
N THR A 145 -14.05 -9.75 4.54
CA THR A 145 -14.85 -9.68 3.32
C THR A 145 -16.17 -10.43 3.44
N GLU A 146 -16.22 -11.48 4.25
CA GLU A 146 -17.47 -12.20 4.47
C GLU A 146 -18.43 -11.43 5.37
N SER A 147 -17.94 -10.46 6.11
CA SER A 147 -18.78 -9.68 7.02
C SER A 147 -19.45 -8.48 6.34
N ILE A 148 -19.08 -8.18 5.10
CA ILE A 148 -19.62 -7.00 4.41
C ILE A 148 -20.58 -7.38 3.27
#